data_96d8e63d9ccdd5ba62cccc6ccdd8635f
#
_entry.id   96d8e63d9ccdd5ba62cccc6ccdd8635f
#
_cell.length_a   1.000
_cell.length_b   1.000
_cell.length_c   1.000
_cell.angle_alpha   90.00
_cell.angle_beta   90.00
_cell.angle_gamma   90.00
#
_symmetry.space_group_name_H-M   'P 1'
#
loop_
_entity.id
_entity.type
_entity.pdbx_description
1 polymer ?
#
loop_
_entity_poly.entity_id
_entity_poly.type
_entity_poly.pdbx_seq_one_letter_code
_entity_poly.pdbx_strand_id
1 'polypeptide(L)'
;MKRIYTLLISSVVFLACSHTQAQPPTVTFTPVTLSGPALVNPVDIASAQDGSGRLFIVEKRGTIRIIQNNTVLSAFFLDIQTQVMNSGERGLLGMAFHPSYPDSPYVYVNYVINGTITNRISRFKLNTTNDLDENSQLILLEQTGIQTNHKAGDLAFGPDGYLYFGFGDGGGSFDPGNNGQNLNSLLAKIIRINIDSKSPPLNYSIPPDNPFVGVTGLDEIWFFGMRNPWRISFDRTTGDMWIADVGQNEYEEIDFIPAGTPGGLNFGWDCYEGDTLHPLETQNCNANSQYTWPVFEYKHNCPCPNGQGASVSGGYVYRGTSSPALKGYYICADYVSNQFWLAKKVPGSNPPTFNNYNFNGNGMIDDLVSFGEDDNGELYACSLLGPLYRISATGPLPVKWVSIDAKHIPNGNRVDWVIHETSGIDHFELQRTLSPDFNKTTAVALVSPVQDSTHYGSNDAYLQSDVVYYRVVAYMSNGTKEFSPIARLIAEEVKKPTLIFDFNVNLWKLSLPDDWQSGKVVIYDVQGKEVFTKKLSQDKMIDLPPPIVPGVYFIEIDSDSGKWSDKLIW
;
A
#
# COMPACT_ATOMS: atom_id res chain seq x y z
N MET A 1 -46.00 11.58 58.50
CA MET A 1 -45.93 11.08 57.10
C MET A 1 -44.53 11.31 56.59
N LYS A 2 -43.67 10.28 56.62
CA LYS A 2 -42.30 10.32 56.06
C LYS A 2 -42.37 9.77 54.66
N ARG A 3 -42.02 10.59 53.63
CA ARG A 3 -41.87 10.12 52.23
C ARG A 3 -40.48 9.54 52.06
N ILE A 4 -40.41 8.27 51.72
CA ILE A 4 -39.19 7.57 51.33
C ILE A 4 -39.02 7.78 49.83
N TYR A 5 -37.93 8.43 49.42
CA TYR A 5 -37.52 8.52 48.03
C TYR A 5 -36.60 7.35 47.73
N THR A 6 -37.03 6.45 46.88
CA THR A 6 -36.22 5.36 46.35
C THR A 6 -35.40 5.91 45.17
N LEU A 7 -34.09 5.99 45.35
CA LEU A 7 -33.15 6.34 44.29
C LEU A 7 -32.90 5.09 43.44
N LEU A 8 -33.36 5.07 42.20
CA LEU A 8 -32.97 4.08 41.20
C LEU A 8 -31.61 4.48 40.65
N ILE A 9 -30.56 3.77 41.06
CA ILE A 9 -29.23 3.87 40.45
C ILE A 9 -29.25 2.98 39.21
N SER A 10 -29.30 3.63 38.04
CA SER A 10 -29.14 3.00 36.75
C SER A 10 -27.65 2.75 36.53
N SER A 11 -27.20 1.51 36.70
CA SER A 11 -25.83 1.09 36.40
C SER A 11 -25.64 1.06 34.89
N VAL A 12 -25.01 2.09 34.34
CA VAL A 12 -24.51 2.05 32.97
C VAL A 12 -23.26 1.18 32.97
N VAL A 13 -23.38 -0.05 32.51
CA VAL A 13 -22.25 -0.92 32.25
C VAL A 13 -21.56 -0.40 30.97
N PHE A 14 -20.48 0.31 31.16
CA PHE A 14 -19.52 0.55 30.05
C PHE A 14 -18.86 -0.78 29.69
N LEU A 15 -19.35 -1.44 28.63
CA LEU A 15 -18.55 -2.44 27.96
C LEU A 15 -17.36 -1.71 27.33
N ALA A 16 -16.21 -1.74 28.02
CA ALA A 16 -14.93 -1.41 27.41
C ALA A 16 -14.69 -2.45 26.31
N CYS A 17 -14.92 -2.05 25.07
CA CYS A 17 -14.52 -2.82 23.90
C CYS A 17 -12.98 -2.78 23.88
N SER A 18 -12.34 -3.73 24.58
CA SER A 18 -10.90 -3.96 24.41
C SER A 18 -10.71 -4.41 22.97
N HIS A 19 -10.17 -3.52 22.13
CA HIS A 19 -9.65 -3.89 20.83
C HIS A 19 -8.46 -4.82 21.11
N THR A 20 -8.67 -6.11 21.07
CA THR A 20 -7.57 -7.07 21.08
C THR A 20 -6.83 -6.86 19.76
N GLN A 21 -5.64 -6.28 19.84
CA GLN A 21 -4.76 -6.15 18.70
C GLN A 21 -4.45 -7.56 18.18
N ALA A 22 -4.61 -7.74 16.88
CA ALA A 22 -4.37 -9.02 16.23
C ALA A 22 -2.98 -9.57 16.56
N GLN A 23 -2.88 -10.85 16.89
CA GLN A 23 -1.58 -11.45 17.11
C GLN A 23 -0.82 -11.54 15.78
N PRO A 24 0.41 -10.99 15.70
CA PRO A 24 1.18 -11.00 14.47
C PRO A 24 1.59 -12.43 14.08
N PRO A 25 1.92 -12.67 12.79
CA PRO A 25 2.47 -13.94 12.36
C PRO A 25 3.81 -14.22 13.04
N THR A 26 4.10 -15.48 13.30
CA THR A 26 5.41 -15.89 13.82
C THR A 26 6.41 -15.95 12.66
N VAL A 27 7.36 -15.04 12.66
CA VAL A 27 8.40 -14.92 11.62
C VAL A 27 9.55 -15.88 11.91
N THR A 28 10.07 -16.49 10.86
CA THR A 28 11.23 -17.37 10.90
C THR A 28 12.25 -16.95 9.84
N PHE A 29 13.52 -16.86 10.26
CA PHE A 29 14.65 -16.61 9.38
C PHE A 29 15.41 -17.93 9.21
N THR A 30 15.33 -18.49 8.01
CA THR A 30 15.97 -19.77 7.69
C THR A 30 17.26 -19.52 6.94
N PRO A 31 18.43 -19.94 7.46
CA PRO A 31 19.69 -19.81 6.73
C PRO A 31 19.61 -20.49 5.37
N VAL A 32 20.03 -19.79 4.32
CA VAL A 32 20.13 -20.35 2.97
C VAL A 32 21.43 -21.15 2.89
N THR A 33 21.31 -22.45 2.67
CA THR A 33 22.51 -23.28 2.44
C THR A 33 23.02 -23.02 1.04
N LEU A 34 24.17 -22.35 0.94
CA LEU A 34 24.81 -22.00 -0.31
C LEU A 34 26.00 -22.92 -0.59
N SER A 35 26.19 -23.26 -1.87
CA SER A 35 27.42 -23.86 -2.40
C SER A 35 28.25 -22.81 -3.17
N GLY A 36 29.51 -23.14 -3.51
CA GLY A 36 30.40 -22.23 -4.21
C GLY A 36 31.20 -21.32 -3.27
N PRO A 37 31.75 -20.19 -3.76
CA PRO A 37 32.50 -19.25 -2.95
C PRO A 37 31.67 -18.63 -1.83
N ALA A 38 32.29 -18.37 -0.67
CA ALA A 38 31.64 -17.64 0.41
C ALA A 38 31.36 -16.18 0.03
N LEU A 39 30.25 -15.64 0.48
CA LEU A 39 29.95 -14.22 0.41
C LEU A 39 30.82 -13.44 1.39
N VAL A 40 31.27 -12.26 0.99
CA VAL A 40 32.19 -11.43 1.77
C VAL A 40 31.58 -10.05 2.03
N ASN A 41 31.15 -9.80 3.25
CA ASN A 41 30.49 -8.57 3.68
C ASN A 41 29.35 -8.16 2.73
N PRO A 42 28.34 -9.00 2.53
CA PRO A 42 27.17 -8.63 1.75
C PRO A 42 26.45 -7.47 2.42
N VAL A 43 26.02 -6.51 1.63
CA VAL A 43 25.35 -5.29 2.11
C VAL A 43 24.05 -5.00 1.38
N ASP A 44 23.77 -5.70 0.27
CA ASP A 44 22.52 -5.53 -0.45
C ASP A 44 22.17 -6.78 -1.27
N ILE A 45 20.86 -6.96 -1.53
CA ILE A 45 20.29 -8.10 -2.26
C ILE A 45 19.35 -7.55 -3.32
N ALA A 46 19.59 -7.85 -4.58
CA ALA A 46 18.72 -7.44 -5.68
C ALA A 46 18.31 -8.64 -6.54
N SER A 47 17.19 -8.51 -7.23
CA SER A 47 16.73 -9.38 -8.31
C SER A 47 16.55 -8.57 -9.58
N ALA A 48 16.86 -9.19 -10.72
CA ALA A 48 16.63 -8.59 -12.03
C ALA A 48 15.15 -8.59 -12.45
N GLN A 49 14.32 -9.32 -11.75
CA GLN A 49 12.88 -9.54 -12.03
C GLN A 49 12.62 -10.02 -13.47
N ASP A 50 13.60 -10.76 -14.02
CA ASP A 50 13.61 -11.30 -15.38
C ASP A 50 13.09 -12.76 -15.47
N GLY A 51 12.60 -13.30 -14.36
CA GLY A 51 12.12 -14.68 -14.23
C GLY A 51 13.23 -15.72 -14.17
N SER A 52 14.50 -15.32 -14.09
CA SER A 52 15.64 -16.24 -14.01
C SER A 52 15.85 -16.86 -12.63
N GLY A 53 15.23 -16.29 -11.58
CA GLY A 53 15.39 -16.70 -10.19
C GLY A 53 16.79 -16.43 -9.63
N ARG A 54 17.58 -15.58 -10.28
CA ARG A 54 18.90 -15.17 -9.79
C ARG A 54 18.78 -14.11 -8.71
N LEU A 55 19.60 -14.23 -7.66
CA LEU A 55 19.82 -13.16 -6.70
C LEU A 55 21.22 -12.56 -6.93
N PHE A 56 21.27 -11.25 -6.84
CA PHE A 56 22.52 -10.48 -6.99
C PHE A 56 22.87 -9.90 -5.64
N ILE A 57 24.06 -10.25 -5.15
CA ILE A 57 24.52 -9.90 -3.81
C ILE A 57 25.65 -8.86 -3.95
N VAL A 58 25.38 -7.68 -3.44
CA VAL A 58 26.36 -6.61 -3.37
C VAL A 58 27.31 -6.88 -2.21
N GLU A 59 28.57 -7.04 -2.50
CA GLU A 59 29.63 -7.16 -1.50
C GLU A 59 30.31 -5.80 -1.30
N LYS A 60 30.34 -5.33 -0.08
CA LYS A 60 30.82 -3.99 0.31
C LYS A 60 32.19 -3.62 -0.27
N ARG A 61 33.03 -4.60 -0.52
CA ARG A 61 34.39 -4.42 -1.07
C ARG A 61 34.44 -3.96 -2.53
N GLY A 62 33.29 -3.92 -3.24
CA GLY A 62 33.24 -3.48 -4.65
C GLY A 62 33.00 -4.62 -5.62
N THR A 63 32.38 -5.72 -5.19
CA THR A 63 32.00 -6.84 -6.06
C THR A 63 30.51 -7.11 -5.98
N ILE A 64 29.95 -7.66 -7.04
CA ILE A 64 28.60 -8.21 -7.06
C ILE A 64 28.68 -9.69 -7.42
N ARG A 65 28.04 -10.55 -6.62
CA ARG A 65 27.93 -11.99 -6.83
C ARG A 65 26.56 -12.37 -7.35
N ILE A 66 26.49 -13.44 -8.13
CA ILE A 66 25.23 -14.07 -8.50
C ILE A 66 25.04 -15.35 -7.68
N ILE A 67 23.85 -15.51 -7.13
CA ILE A 67 23.36 -16.79 -6.62
C ILE A 67 22.34 -17.33 -7.61
N GLN A 68 22.57 -18.56 -8.08
CA GLN A 68 21.65 -19.29 -8.94
C GLN A 68 21.50 -20.72 -8.42
N ASN A 69 20.26 -21.19 -8.20
CA ASN A 69 19.99 -22.50 -7.67
C ASN A 69 20.77 -22.82 -6.38
N ASN A 70 20.79 -21.90 -5.43
CA ASN A 70 21.55 -21.95 -4.18
C ASN A 70 23.08 -22.12 -4.37
N THR A 71 23.62 -21.74 -5.51
CA THR A 71 25.05 -21.76 -5.80
C THR A 71 25.53 -20.33 -6.05
N VAL A 72 26.52 -19.89 -5.30
CA VAL A 72 27.26 -18.65 -5.57
C VAL A 72 28.18 -18.92 -6.77
N LEU A 73 27.99 -18.19 -7.86
CA LEU A 73 28.82 -18.33 -9.04
C LEU A 73 30.24 -17.85 -8.76
N SER A 74 31.24 -18.55 -9.33
CA SER A 74 32.67 -18.22 -9.12
C SER A 74 33.06 -16.90 -9.77
N ALA A 75 32.49 -16.55 -10.94
CA ALA A 75 32.70 -15.27 -11.58
C ALA A 75 31.92 -14.17 -10.82
N PHE A 76 32.48 -12.97 -10.81
CA PHE A 76 31.74 -11.79 -10.37
C PHE A 76 30.79 -11.31 -11.48
N PHE A 77 29.67 -10.76 -11.10
CA PHE A 77 28.80 -10.01 -12.01
C PHE A 77 29.37 -8.60 -12.27
N LEU A 78 30.01 -8.01 -11.25
CA LEU A 78 30.78 -6.77 -11.33
C LEU A 78 31.99 -6.89 -10.39
N ASP A 79 33.18 -6.40 -10.85
CA ASP A 79 34.38 -6.25 -10.02
C ASP A 79 35.00 -4.86 -10.19
N ILE A 80 34.68 -3.96 -9.26
CA ILE A 80 35.27 -2.60 -9.22
C ILE A 80 36.01 -2.34 -7.89
N GLN A 81 36.56 -3.37 -7.27
CA GLN A 81 37.27 -3.27 -5.98
C GLN A 81 38.33 -2.18 -5.95
N THR A 82 39.05 -1.96 -7.06
CA THR A 82 40.07 -0.93 -7.16
C THR A 82 39.51 0.50 -7.12
N GLN A 83 38.24 0.67 -7.45
CA GLN A 83 37.55 1.97 -7.46
C GLN A 83 36.84 2.27 -6.14
N VAL A 84 36.65 1.27 -5.27
CA VAL A 84 35.79 1.36 -4.09
C VAL A 84 36.58 1.53 -2.81
N MET A 85 36.21 2.52 -2.00
CA MET A 85 36.70 2.69 -0.64
C MET A 85 35.93 1.78 0.32
N ASN A 86 36.56 0.73 0.83
CA ASN A 86 35.92 -0.23 1.72
C ASN A 86 36.38 -0.04 3.18
N SER A 87 35.74 0.88 3.92
CA SER A 87 36.04 1.14 5.33
C SER A 87 34.91 1.88 6.02
N GLY A 88 34.53 1.47 7.24
CA GLY A 88 33.38 2.03 7.97
C GLY A 88 32.08 1.84 7.19
N GLU A 89 31.30 2.89 7.01
CA GLU A 89 30.07 2.86 6.19
C GLU A 89 30.34 2.96 4.67
N ARG A 90 31.59 3.19 4.27
CA ARG A 90 31.97 3.31 2.86
C ARG A 90 32.12 1.94 2.21
N GLY A 91 31.69 1.83 0.97
CA GLY A 91 31.75 0.58 0.19
C GLY A 91 31.04 0.73 -1.16
N LEU A 92 30.85 -0.38 -1.82
CA LEU A 92 29.76 -0.59 -2.77
C LEU A 92 28.52 -0.89 -1.94
N LEU A 93 27.48 -0.03 -2.01
CA LEU A 93 26.43 0.02 -0.99
C LEU A 93 25.05 -0.42 -1.49
N GLY A 94 24.80 -0.32 -2.78
CA GLY A 94 23.54 -0.72 -3.38
C GLY A 94 23.60 -0.87 -4.88
N MET A 95 22.59 -1.56 -5.44
CA MET A 95 22.42 -1.72 -6.88
C MET A 95 20.94 -1.72 -7.28
N ALA A 96 20.66 -1.31 -8.51
CA ALA A 96 19.36 -1.46 -9.12
C ALA A 96 19.48 -1.86 -10.60
N PHE A 97 18.60 -2.75 -11.05
CA PHE A 97 18.45 -3.04 -12.47
C PHE A 97 17.54 -2.00 -13.12
N HIS A 98 17.79 -1.72 -14.39
CA HIS A 98 16.86 -0.93 -15.20
C HIS A 98 15.48 -1.60 -15.23
N PRO A 99 14.35 -0.88 -15.11
CA PRO A 99 13.01 -1.49 -15.08
C PRO A 99 12.67 -2.35 -16.29
N SER A 100 13.25 -2.03 -17.45
CA SER A 100 13.12 -2.80 -18.69
C SER A 100 14.28 -3.78 -18.92
N TYR A 101 14.96 -4.22 -17.86
CA TYR A 101 16.00 -5.26 -18.01
C TYR A 101 15.34 -6.61 -18.42
N PRO A 102 15.91 -7.42 -19.35
CA PRO A 102 17.21 -7.22 -20.00
C PRO A 102 17.18 -6.40 -21.29
N ASP A 103 16.02 -5.93 -21.77
CA ASP A 103 15.92 -5.16 -23.02
C ASP A 103 16.75 -3.86 -22.94
N SER A 104 16.71 -3.21 -21.79
CA SER A 104 17.64 -2.15 -21.40
C SER A 104 18.72 -2.76 -20.49
N PRO A 105 19.88 -3.18 -21.04
CA PRO A 105 20.85 -4.02 -20.35
C PRO A 105 21.75 -3.20 -19.40
N TYR A 106 21.15 -2.44 -18.49
CA TYR A 106 21.84 -1.53 -17.59
C TYR A 106 21.60 -1.87 -16.13
N VAL A 107 22.66 -1.67 -15.35
CA VAL A 107 22.67 -1.77 -13.89
C VAL A 107 23.25 -0.49 -13.30
N TYR A 108 22.66 -0.02 -12.23
CA TYR A 108 23.05 1.19 -11.51
C TYR A 108 23.61 0.80 -10.17
N VAL A 109 24.66 1.48 -9.74
CA VAL A 109 25.33 1.22 -8.45
C VAL A 109 25.65 2.51 -7.72
N ASN A 110 25.62 2.46 -6.38
CA ASN A 110 26.11 3.50 -5.48
C ASN A 110 27.35 2.99 -4.75
N TYR A 111 28.44 3.72 -4.85
CA TYR A 111 29.66 3.39 -4.13
C TYR A 111 30.46 4.63 -3.71
N VAL A 112 31.31 4.47 -2.71
CA VAL A 112 32.25 5.51 -2.30
C VAL A 112 33.58 5.33 -3.04
N ILE A 113 34.04 6.39 -3.71
CA ILE A 113 35.27 6.40 -4.52
C ILE A 113 36.48 6.14 -3.62
N ASN A 114 37.36 5.25 -4.06
CA ASN A 114 38.59 4.90 -3.34
C ASN A 114 39.44 6.13 -3.01
N GLY A 115 39.93 6.19 -1.78
CA GLY A 115 40.73 7.31 -1.27
C GLY A 115 39.95 8.59 -0.97
N THR A 116 38.62 8.55 -1.03
CA THR A 116 37.74 9.72 -0.82
C THR A 116 36.61 9.45 0.18
N ILE A 117 35.75 10.48 0.37
CA ILE A 117 34.47 10.41 1.10
C ILE A 117 33.29 10.71 0.16
N THR A 118 33.51 10.61 -1.17
CA THR A 118 32.55 10.97 -2.21
C THR A 118 31.78 9.74 -2.65
N ASN A 119 30.45 9.80 -2.53
CA ASN A 119 29.57 8.82 -3.16
C ASN A 119 29.50 9.07 -4.66
N ARG A 120 29.42 7.98 -5.42
CA ARG A 120 29.25 8.02 -6.88
C ARG A 120 28.11 7.08 -7.28
N ILE A 121 27.20 7.63 -8.05
CA ILE A 121 26.16 6.87 -8.75
C ILE A 121 26.64 6.62 -10.18
N SER A 122 26.75 5.35 -10.56
CA SER A 122 27.21 4.95 -11.89
C SER A 122 26.28 3.93 -12.53
N ARG A 123 26.22 3.96 -13.86
CA ARG A 123 25.58 2.95 -14.69
C ARG A 123 26.64 2.09 -15.36
N PHE A 124 26.43 0.77 -15.37
CA PHE A 124 27.18 -0.20 -16.14
C PHE A 124 26.28 -0.90 -17.16
N LYS A 125 26.87 -1.39 -18.25
CA LYS A 125 26.16 -2.12 -19.28
C LYS A 125 26.48 -3.61 -19.18
N LEU A 126 25.45 -4.43 -19.42
CA LEU A 126 25.60 -5.88 -19.49
C LEU A 126 26.51 -6.27 -20.66
N ASN A 127 27.49 -7.10 -20.38
CA ASN A 127 28.38 -7.73 -21.38
C ASN A 127 27.84 -9.11 -21.76
N THR A 128 27.52 -9.91 -20.74
CA THR A 128 26.86 -11.22 -20.87
C THR A 128 25.76 -11.31 -19.81
N THR A 129 24.97 -12.39 -19.81
CA THR A 129 23.93 -12.61 -18.79
C THR A 129 24.47 -12.64 -17.35
N ASN A 130 25.74 -12.91 -17.15
CA ASN A 130 26.38 -13.07 -15.85
C ASN A 130 27.59 -12.15 -15.65
N ASP A 131 27.67 -11.07 -16.41
CA ASP A 131 28.85 -10.19 -16.39
C ASP A 131 28.51 -8.79 -16.90
N LEU A 132 28.96 -7.77 -16.18
CA LEU A 132 28.90 -6.36 -16.59
C LEU A 132 30.27 -5.94 -17.20
N ASP A 133 30.24 -5.11 -18.22
CA ASP A 133 31.45 -4.48 -18.76
C ASP A 133 31.88 -3.31 -17.85
N GLU A 134 32.94 -3.49 -17.07
CA GLU A 134 33.48 -2.46 -16.18
C GLU A 134 33.94 -1.22 -16.95
N ASN A 135 34.30 -1.37 -18.25
CA ASN A 135 34.74 -0.24 -19.11
C ASN A 135 33.52 0.56 -19.63
N SER A 136 32.30 0.04 -19.47
CA SER A 136 31.09 0.73 -19.89
C SER A 136 30.59 1.76 -18.88
N GLN A 137 31.32 1.98 -17.79
CA GLN A 137 30.93 2.89 -16.73
C GLN A 137 30.52 4.26 -17.25
N LEU A 138 29.33 4.69 -16.88
CA LEU A 138 28.84 6.04 -17.08
C LEU A 138 28.51 6.66 -15.70
N ILE A 139 29.30 7.67 -15.32
CA ILE A 139 29.05 8.41 -14.07
C ILE A 139 27.81 9.27 -14.27
N LEU A 140 26.83 9.12 -13.38
CA LEU A 140 25.61 9.93 -13.36
C LEU A 140 25.76 11.11 -12.41
N LEU A 141 26.11 10.85 -11.13
CA LEU A 141 26.19 11.87 -10.12
C LEU A 141 27.26 11.54 -9.09
N GLU A 142 27.89 12.57 -8.55
CA GLU A 142 28.85 12.46 -7.44
C GLU A 142 28.47 13.44 -6.34
N GLN A 143 28.54 13.00 -5.09
CA GLN A 143 28.30 13.83 -3.93
C GLN A 143 29.36 13.58 -2.86
N THR A 144 30.11 14.61 -2.53
CA THR A 144 31.11 14.57 -1.45
C THR A 144 30.44 14.83 -0.11
N GLY A 145 30.67 13.94 0.85
CA GLY A 145 30.24 14.11 2.24
C GLY A 145 31.19 15.00 3.04
N ILE A 146 30.93 15.10 4.33
CA ILE A 146 31.76 15.87 5.28
C ILE A 146 32.67 14.93 6.07
N GLN A 147 32.15 13.78 6.44
CA GLN A 147 32.81 12.75 7.23
C GLN A 147 32.76 11.38 6.50
N THR A 148 33.31 10.35 7.14
CA THR A 148 33.39 8.99 6.60
C THR A 148 32.12 8.17 6.76
N ASN A 149 31.16 8.65 7.53
CA ASN A 149 29.87 8.03 7.83
C ASN A 149 28.70 8.75 7.12
N HIS A 150 27.46 8.29 7.34
CA HIS A 150 26.21 8.74 6.72
C HIS A 150 26.30 8.73 5.20
N LYS A 151 26.60 7.54 4.67
CA LYS A 151 26.75 7.34 3.22
C LYS A 151 25.48 6.91 2.53
N ALA A 152 24.41 6.64 3.31
CA ALA A 152 23.18 6.02 2.81
C ALA A 152 23.53 4.79 1.95
N GLY A 153 22.99 4.62 0.77
CA GLY A 153 23.57 3.63 -0.14
C GLY A 153 22.62 2.99 -1.12
N ASP A 154 21.34 3.00 -0.83
CA ASP A 154 20.37 2.31 -1.65
C ASP A 154 20.00 3.07 -2.93
N LEU A 155 19.57 2.28 -3.93
CA LEU A 155 18.97 2.77 -5.17
C LEU A 155 17.75 1.93 -5.50
N ALA A 156 16.65 2.58 -5.87
CA ALA A 156 15.46 1.89 -6.30
C ALA A 156 14.79 2.63 -7.47
N PHE A 157 14.17 1.87 -8.37
CA PHE A 157 13.27 2.47 -9.36
C PHE A 157 11.87 2.59 -8.80
N GLY A 158 11.30 3.79 -8.89
CA GLY A 158 9.91 4.02 -8.54
C GLY A 158 8.94 3.44 -9.58
N PRO A 159 7.64 3.34 -9.24
CA PRO A 159 6.60 2.89 -10.19
C PRO A 159 6.45 3.84 -11.40
N ASP A 160 6.99 5.04 -11.32
CA ASP A 160 7.07 6.04 -12.38
C ASP A 160 8.24 5.83 -13.35
N GLY A 161 9.11 4.82 -13.09
CA GLY A 161 10.27 4.48 -13.90
C GLY A 161 11.51 5.34 -13.65
N TYR A 162 11.47 6.28 -12.72
CA TYR A 162 12.63 7.10 -12.37
C TYR A 162 13.51 6.43 -11.30
N LEU A 163 14.79 6.80 -11.30
CA LEU A 163 15.74 6.30 -10.31
C LEU A 163 15.73 7.17 -9.06
N TYR A 164 15.50 6.54 -7.91
CA TYR A 164 15.55 7.15 -6.58
C TYR A 164 16.77 6.64 -5.81
N PHE A 165 17.41 7.52 -5.05
CA PHE A 165 18.49 7.16 -4.15
C PHE A 165 18.67 8.23 -3.06
N GLY A 166 19.23 7.82 -1.91
CA GLY A 166 19.51 8.71 -0.80
C GLY A 166 20.97 9.14 -0.70
N PHE A 167 21.19 10.35 -0.17
CA PHE A 167 22.45 10.75 0.44
C PHE A 167 22.19 11.16 1.88
N GLY A 168 23.03 10.68 2.82
CA GLY A 168 22.99 11.17 4.19
C GLY A 168 23.43 12.63 4.31
N ASP A 169 23.36 13.19 5.51
CA ASP A 169 23.71 14.60 5.81
C ASP A 169 25.19 14.95 5.60
N GLY A 170 26.00 13.97 5.27
CA GLY A 170 27.45 14.10 5.04
C GLY A 170 28.28 13.58 6.20
N GLY A 171 27.66 13.22 7.30
CA GLY A 171 28.28 12.60 8.47
C GLY A 171 28.64 13.56 9.59
N GLY A 172 28.94 12.97 10.74
CA GLY A 172 29.14 13.67 11.99
C GLY A 172 27.88 13.72 12.84
N SER A 173 27.97 14.37 14.00
CA SER A 173 26.81 14.54 14.89
C SER A 173 26.19 15.92 14.66
N PHE A 174 24.86 16.03 14.79
CA PHE A 174 24.11 17.30 14.72
C PHE A 174 24.26 18.04 13.40
N ASP A 175 24.27 17.33 12.29
CA ASP A 175 24.41 17.86 10.93
C ASP A 175 25.40 19.04 10.81
N PRO A 176 26.70 18.84 11.00
CA PRO A 176 27.67 19.94 11.06
C PRO A 176 27.77 20.77 9.78
N GLY A 177 27.16 20.28 8.70
CA GLY A 177 27.06 20.96 7.41
C GLY A 177 25.76 21.73 7.22
N ASN A 178 24.82 21.65 8.14
CA ASN A 178 23.46 22.18 8.01
C ASN A 178 22.80 21.76 6.68
N ASN A 179 22.93 20.50 6.32
CA ASN A 179 22.46 19.95 5.05
C ASN A 179 20.97 19.56 5.08
N GLY A 180 20.44 19.17 6.25
CA GLY A 180 19.07 18.68 6.41
C GLY A 180 18.05 19.59 5.75
N GLN A 181 18.08 20.87 6.13
CA GLN A 181 17.15 21.90 5.67
C GLN A 181 17.69 22.76 4.51
N ASN A 182 18.89 22.48 3.99
CA ASN A 182 19.52 23.26 2.91
C ASN A 182 19.18 22.66 1.54
N LEU A 183 18.33 23.34 0.78
CA LEU A 183 17.92 22.93 -0.57
C LEU A 183 19.00 23.17 -1.65
N ASN A 184 20.12 23.80 -1.32
CA ASN A 184 21.28 23.97 -2.22
C ASN A 184 22.34 22.88 -2.01
N SER A 185 22.01 21.80 -1.33
CA SER A 185 22.86 20.63 -1.11
C SER A 185 22.06 19.37 -1.44
N LEU A 186 22.72 18.39 -2.09
CA LEU A 186 22.14 17.06 -2.30
C LEU A 186 22.31 16.13 -1.07
N LEU A 187 23.08 16.55 -0.06
CA LEU A 187 23.20 15.84 1.21
C LEU A 187 21.90 15.94 2.02
N ALA A 188 21.59 14.91 2.80
CA ALA A 188 20.35 14.78 3.59
C ALA A 188 19.07 14.76 2.74
N LYS A 189 19.11 14.10 1.57
CA LYS A 189 18.05 14.12 0.56
C LYS A 189 17.74 12.74 0.01
N ILE A 190 16.52 12.61 -0.47
CA ILE A 190 16.15 11.62 -1.49
C ILE A 190 16.16 12.33 -2.85
N ILE A 191 16.91 11.79 -3.78
CA ILE A 191 17.12 12.29 -5.13
C ILE A 191 16.26 11.49 -6.10
N ARG A 192 15.72 12.15 -7.14
CA ARG A 192 14.96 11.51 -8.21
C ARG A 192 15.43 12.03 -9.57
N ILE A 193 15.88 11.14 -10.42
CA ILE A 193 16.40 11.47 -11.77
C ILE A 193 15.82 10.54 -12.84
N ASN A 194 15.74 11.05 -14.06
CA ASN A 194 15.39 10.27 -15.25
C ASN A 194 16.67 9.82 -15.98
N ILE A 195 16.86 8.52 -16.06
CA ILE A 195 18.05 7.90 -16.67
C ILE A 195 17.87 7.55 -18.15
N ASP A 196 16.66 7.63 -18.68
CA ASP A 196 16.32 7.31 -20.08
C ASP A 196 16.61 8.47 -21.03
N SER A 197 16.78 9.67 -20.49
CA SER A 197 17.12 10.87 -21.24
C SER A 197 18.26 11.64 -20.58
N LYS A 198 18.88 12.53 -21.35
CA LYS A 198 20.01 13.34 -20.89
C LYS A 198 19.78 14.81 -21.15
N SER A 199 20.19 15.64 -20.21
CA SER A 199 20.22 17.11 -20.34
C SER A 199 21.68 17.59 -20.19
N PRO A 200 22.47 17.65 -21.29
CA PRO A 200 23.86 18.02 -21.18
C PRO A 200 24.09 19.33 -20.38
N PRO A 201 25.07 19.37 -19.47
CA PRO A 201 26.21 18.43 -19.34
C PRO A 201 25.90 17.17 -18.52
N LEU A 202 24.68 17.01 -17.97
CA LEU A 202 24.28 15.87 -17.16
C LEU A 202 24.14 14.59 -18.01
N ASN A 203 24.46 13.44 -17.41
CA ASN A 203 24.24 12.13 -18.01
C ASN A 203 22.84 11.54 -17.71
N TYR A 204 21.96 12.35 -17.17
CA TYR A 204 20.54 12.10 -16.87
C TYR A 204 19.74 13.36 -17.21
N SER A 205 18.42 13.30 -17.06
CA SER A 205 17.57 14.50 -17.04
C SER A 205 16.76 14.60 -15.74
N ILE A 206 16.26 15.78 -15.50
CA ILE A 206 15.39 16.03 -14.33
C ILE A 206 13.94 15.75 -14.72
N PRO A 207 13.19 14.94 -13.95
CA PRO A 207 11.74 14.81 -14.14
C PRO A 207 11.05 16.17 -13.98
N PRO A 208 10.15 16.55 -14.90
CA PRO A 208 9.57 17.90 -14.92
C PRO A 208 8.67 18.21 -13.71
N ASP A 209 8.24 17.19 -13.00
CA ASP A 209 7.43 17.26 -11.79
C ASP A 209 8.25 17.15 -10.50
N ASN A 210 9.57 17.22 -10.56
CA ASN A 210 10.39 17.38 -9.36
C ASN A 210 10.08 18.73 -8.70
N PRO A 211 9.97 18.78 -7.36
CA PRO A 211 9.36 19.89 -6.64
C PRO A 211 10.14 21.20 -6.73
N PHE A 212 11.44 21.14 -7.06
CA PHE A 212 12.30 22.32 -7.08
C PHE A 212 12.64 22.79 -8.50
N VAL A 213 12.09 22.16 -9.54
CA VAL A 213 12.27 22.59 -10.94
C VAL A 213 11.71 24.00 -11.13
N GLY A 214 12.60 24.93 -11.52
CA GLY A 214 12.26 26.33 -11.76
C GLY A 214 11.98 27.17 -10.52
N VAL A 215 12.29 26.66 -9.33
CA VAL A 215 12.20 27.39 -8.05
C VAL A 215 13.52 27.28 -7.28
N THR A 216 13.61 27.84 -6.09
CA THR A 216 14.83 27.75 -5.26
C THR A 216 15.05 26.32 -4.76
N GLY A 217 16.24 25.78 -5.03
CA GLY A 217 16.66 24.43 -4.66
C GLY A 217 17.33 23.73 -5.84
N LEU A 218 17.95 22.58 -5.58
CA LEU A 218 18.52 21.73 -6.64
C LEU A 218 17.39 20.87 -7.24
N ASP A 219 17.32 20.86 -8.54
CA ASP A 219 16.24 20.25 -9.32
C ASP A 219 16.14 18.71 -9.13
N GLU A 220 17.24 18.07 -8.72
CA GLU A 220 17.32 16.63 -8.44
C GLU A 220 16.58 16.21 -7.16
N ILE A 221 16.34 17.15 -6.24
CA ILE A 221 15.76 16.85 -4.92
C ILE A 221 14.31 16.42 -5.08
N TRP A 222 13.98 15.26 -4.51
CA TRP A 222 12.61 14.77 -4.38
C TRP A 222 12.07 15.02 -2.96
N PHE A 223 12.84 14.61 -1.93
CA PHE A 223 12.54 14.84 -0.51
C PHE A 223 13.78 15.38 0.20
N PHE A 224 13.59 16.02 1.35
CA PHE A 224 14.67 16.59 2.15
C PHE A 224 14.43 16.43 3.66
N GLY A 225 15.43 16.77 4.47
CA GLY A 225 15.36 16.63 5.92
C GLY A 225 15.57 15.19 6.39
N MET A 226 16.40 14.41 5.67
CA MET A 226 16.85 13.08 6.05
C MET A 226 18.19 13.16 6.80
N ARG A 227 18.47 12.21 7.70
CA ARG A 227 19.79 12.10 8.34
C ARG A 227 20.71 11.14 7.59
N ASN A 228 20.34 9.89 7.50
CA ASN A 228 21.10 8.85 6.80
C ASN A 228 20.13 7.78 6.29
N PRO A 229 19.40 8.06 5.20
CA PRO A 229 18.39 7.17 4.62
C PRO A 229 19.07 5.91 4.05
N TRP A 230 19.30 4.93 4.95
CA TRP A 230 20.11 3.76 4.70
C TRP A 230 19.53 2.86 3.62
N ARG A 231 18.20 2.59 3.70
CA ARG A 231 17.49 1.78 2.71
C ARG A 231 16.18 2.43 2.32
N ILE A 232 15.87 2.29 1.05
CA ILE A 232 14.59 2.68 0.46
C ILE A 232 13.98 1.49 -0.28
N SER A 233 12.68 1.33 -0.23
CA SER A 233 12.01 0.30 -1.01
C SER A 233 10.66 0.77 -1.51
N PHE A 234 10.22 0.22 -2.63
CA PHE A 234 8.87 0.40 -3.14
C PHE A 234 8.09 -0.90 -3.00
N ASP A 235 6.90 -0.82 -2.44
CA ASP A 235 5.98 -1.95 -2.45
C ASP A 235 5.62 -2.28 -3.91
N ARG A 236 6.07 -3.43 -4.41
CA ARG A 236 5.89 -3.86 -5.80
C ARG A 236 4.43 -3.98 -6.25
N THR A 237 3.46 -3.98 -5.31
CA THR A 237 2.03 -4.10 -5.59
C THR A 237 1.32 -2.76 -5.55
N THR A 238 1.64 -1.90 -4.59
CA THR A 238 0.93 -0.63 -4.39
C THR A 238 1.72 0.57 -4.92
N GLY A 239 3.05 0.44 -5.06
CA GLY A 239 3.95 1.54 -5.39
C GLY A 239 4.24 2.47 -4.21
N ASP A 240 3.76 2.17 -3.01
CA ASP A 240 4.05 2.94 -1.79
C ASP A 240 5.56 2.86 -1.49
N MET A 241 6.16 4.00 -1.12
CA MET A 241 7.59 4.08 -0.78
C MET A 241 7.79 3.96 0.73
N TRP A 242 8.84 3.26 1.11
CA TRP A 242 9.29 3.11 2.49
C TRP A 242 10.75 3.55 2.58
N ILE A 243 11.08 4.30 3.64
CA ILE A 243 12.43 4.79 3.90
C ILE A 243 12.79 4.40 5.33
N ALA A 244 14.00 3.87 5.51
CA ALA A 244 14.59 3.66 6.82
C ALA A 244 15.69 4.71 7.00
N ASP A 245 15.46 5.66 7.87
CA ASP A 245 16.39 6.75 8.17
C ASP A 245 17.05 6.53 9.52
N VAL A 246 18.37 6.40 9.53
CA VAL A 246 19.15 6.14 10.74
C VAL A 246 19.26 7.41 11.56
N GLY A 247 18.70 7.36 12.77
CA GLY A 247 18.73 8.44 13.73
C GLY A 247 20.10 8.69 14.39
N GLN A 248 20.14 9.61 15.36
CA GLN A 248 21.39 9.97 16.00
C GLN A 248 21.57 9.37 17.40
N ASN A 249 20.69 9.73 18.33
CA ASN A 249 20.84 9.37 19.76
C ASN A 249 19.51 8.95 20.39
N GLU A 250 18.38 9.38 19.86
CA GLU A 250 17.08 9.22 20.49
C GLU A 250 16.18 8.24 19.75
N TYR A 251 16.07 8.33 18.42
CA TYR A 251 15.12 7.55 17.64
C TYR A 251 15.68 7.07 16.31
N GLU A 252 15.31 5.85 15.94
CA GLU A 252 15.37 5.32 14.58
C GLU A 252 13.99 5.46 13.94
N GLU A 253 13.93 5.70 12.63
CA GLU A 253 12.71 6.06 11.91
C GLU A 253 12.41 5.15 10.72
N ILE A 254 11.12 4.87 10.53
CA ILE A 254 10.58 4.31 9.29
C ILE A 254 9.53 5.26 8.76
N ASP A 255 9.76 5.74 7.56
CA ASP A 255 8.85 6.63 6.85
C ASP A 255 8.06 5.87 5.80
N PHE A 256 6.83 6.32 5.58
CA PHE A 256 5.91 5.76 4.60
C PHE A 256 5.31 6.87 3.75
N ILE A 257 5.44 6.69 2.44
CA ILE A 257 4.93 7.64 1.46
C ILE A 257 3.97 6.92 0.52
N PRO A 258 2.67 7.23 0.53
CA PRO A 258 1.71 6.66 -0.41
C PRO A 258 2.12 6.89 -1.86
N ALA A 259 1.85 5.92 -2.72
CA ALA A 259 2.06 6.08 -4.16
C ALA A 259 1.32 7.31 -4.71
N GLY A 260 1.99 8.06 -5.59
CA GLY A 260 1.45 9.28 -6.18
C GLY A 260 1.50 10.52 -5.26
N THR A 261 2.13 10.42 -4.08
CA THR A 261 2.39 11.60 -3.24
C THR A 261 3.36 12.56 -3.96
N PRO A 262 3.05 13.86 -4.05
CA PRO A 262 3.95 14.84 -4.66
C PRO A 262 5.29 14.94 -3.92
N GLY A 263 6.34 15.32 -4.65
CA GLY A 263 7.64 15.65 -4.07
C GLY A 263 7.60 16.88 -3.14
N GLY A 264 8.72 17.15 -2.47
CA GLY A 264 8.90 18.33 -1.61
C GLY A 264 8.59 18.07 -0.12
N LEU A 265 8.39 16.81 0.28
CA LEU A 265 8.22 16.47 1.69
C LEU A 265 9.50 16.74 2.48
N ASN A 266 9.32 17.26 3.71
CA ASN A 266 10.37 17.54 4.68
C ASN A 266 10.24 16.59 5.87
N PHE A 267 11.25 15.74 6.09
CA PHE A 267 11.28 14.72 7.15
C PHE A 267 11.89 15.21 8.47
N GLY A 268 12.31 16.46 8.51
CA GLY A 268 12.54 17.20 9.75
C GLY A 268 13.98 17.26 10.23
N TRP A 269 14.90 16.42 9.78
CA TRP A 269 16.30 16.47 10.18
C TRP A 269 16.95 17.81 9.73
N ASP A 270 17.69 18.55 10.58
CA ASP A 270 18.12 18.23 11.94
C ASP A 270 17.27 18.94 13.02
N CYS A 271 16.12 19.48 12.65
CA CYS A 271 15.16 20.08 13.58
C CYS A 271 14.48 19.05 14.49
N TYR A 272 14.26 17.86 13.95
CA TYR A 272 13.60 16.75 14.64
C TYR A 272 14.39 15.45 14.44
N GLU A 273 14.30 14.58 15.42
CA GLU A 273 14.70 13.19 15.37
C GLU A 273 13.45 12.38 15.78
N GLY A 274 12.89 11.59 14.86
CA GLY A 274 11.54 11.08 14.99
C GLY A 274 10.51 12.22 14.97
N ASP A 275 9.53 12.17 15.85
CA ASP A 275 8.57 13.24 16.11
C ASP A 275 9.02 14.21 17.21
N THR A 276 10.24 14.02 17.73
CA THR A 276 10.78 14.77 18.87
C THR A 276 11.69 15.91 18.40
N LEU A 277 11.44 17.13 18.94
CA LEU A 277 12.26 18.31 18.65
C LEU A 277 13.71 18.05 19.10
N HIS A 278 14.65 18.22 18.19
CA HIS A 278 16.07 18.01 18.48
C HIS A 278 16.60 19.12 19.40
N PRO A 279 17.17 18.80 20.58
CA PRO A 279 17.39 19.78 21.64
C PRO A 279 18.51 20.80 21.38
N LEU A 280 19.33 20.59 20.37
CA LEU A 280 20.48 21.43 20.09
C LEU A 280 20.33 22.32 18.85
N GLU A 281 19.23 22.16 18.09
CA GLU A 281 19.04 22.90 16.84
C GLU A 281 17.92 23.92 16.89
N THR A 282 18.29 25.18 16.67
CA THR A 282 17.35 26.29 16.55
C THR A 282 17.63 27.19 15.33
N GLN A 283 18.69 26.90 14.55
CA GLN A 283 19.18 27.91 13.61
C GLN A 283 18.52 27.87 12.23
N ASN A 284 18.06 26.71 11.76
CA ASN A 284 17.47 26.57 10.43
C ASN A 284 16.04 26.01 10.46
N CYS A 285 15.48 25.79 11.65
CA CYS A 285 14.16 25.22 11.83
C CYS A 285 13.10 26.29 11.60
N ASN A 286 12.39 26.18 10.49
CA ASN A 286 11.28 27.09 10.20
C ASN A 286 10.04 26.63 10.97
N ALA A 287 9.59 27.43 11.94
CA ALA A 287 8.37 27.15 12.71
C ALA A 287 7.09 27.02 11.86
N ASN A 288 7.12 27.47 10.60
CA ASN A 288 6.02 27.32 9.65
C ASN A 288 6.21 26.16 8.68
N SER A 289 7.30 25.37 8.77
CA SER A 289 7.48 24.19 7.95
C SER A 289 6.48 23.11 8.34
N GLN A 290 5.89 22.47 7.35
CA GLN A 290 5.13 21.26 7.55
C GLN A 290 6.09 20.09 7.45
N TYR A 291 6.20 19.32 8.52
CA TYR A 291 7.04 18.14 8.58
C TYR A 291 6.21 16.88 8.28
N THR A 292 6.86 15.91 7.69
CA THR A 292 6.32 14.56 7.48
C THR A 292 6.88 13.68 8.59
N TRP A 293 6.00 13.10 9.40
CA TRP A 293 6.38 12.31 10.55
C TRP A 293 6.52 10.83 10.18
N PRO A 294 7.44 10.09 10.84
CA PRO A 294 7.58 8.66 10.63
C PRO A 294 6.29 7.92 11.00
N VAL A 295 6.01 6.83 10.31
CA VAL A 295 4.87 5.95 10.66
C VAL A 295 5.22 4.97 11.76
N PHE A 296 6.51 4.81 12.03
CA PHE A 296 7.04 4.01 13.09
C PHE A 296 8.42 4.53 13.50
N GLU A 297 8.62 4.68 14.80
CA GLU A 297 9.90 5.04 15.40
C GLU A 297 10.17 4.19 16.64
N TYR A 298 11.42 4.02 16.99
CA TYR A 298 11.81 3.34 18.22
C TYR A 298 13.05 3.97 18.84
N LYS A 299 13.04 4.00 20.17
CA LYS A 299 14.11 4.66 20.93
C LYS A 299 15.41 3.86 20.92
N HIS A 300 16.52 4.58 20.84
CA HIS A 300 17.79 4.09 21.35
C HIS A 300 17.64 3.77 22.85
N ASN A 301 18.31 2.76 23.35
CA ASN A 301 18.22 2.34 24.76
C ASN A 301 16.79 2.03 25.26
N CYS A 302 15.89 1.64 24.38
CA CYS A 302 14.60 1.13 24.78
C CYS A 302 14.76 -0.01 25.78
N PRO A 303 13.92 -0.11 26.86
CA PRO A 303 13.87 -1.28 27.74
C PRO A 303 13.23 -2.50 27.05
N CYS A 304 13.32 -2.57 25.73
CA CYS A 304 12.96 -3.75 24.95
C CYS A 304 13.85 -4.91 25.35
N PRO A 305 13.43 -6.17 25.30
CA PRO A 305 14.13 -7.30 25.91
C PRO A 305 15.60 -7.52 25.51
N ASN A 306 16.07 -6.93 24.41
CA ASN A 306 17.48 -6.94 24.00
C ASN A 306 18.08 -5.52 23.87
N GLY A 307 17.41 -4.55 24.39
CA GLY A 307 17.59 -3.14 24.61
C GLY A 307 18.77 -2.42 24.04
N GLN A 308 18.85 -2.02 22.85
CA GLN A 308 19.58 -0.86 22.32
C GLN A 308 19.52 -0.90 20.80
N GLY A 309 18.37 -0.47 20.20
CA GLY A 309 18.37 -0.08 18.80
C GLY A 309 19.33 1.07 18.61
N ALA A 310 20.12 1.06 17.58
CA ALA A 310 21.03 2.15 17.25
C ALA A 310 21.25 2.33 15.74
N SER A 311 20.66 1.50 14.89
CA SER A 311 20.82 1.62 13.45
C SER A 311 19.80 0.77 12.69
N VAL A 312 18.76 1.40 12.18
CA VAL A 312 17.75 0.73 11.37
C VAL A 312 18.34 0.23 10.04
N SER A 313 18.07 -1.04 9.71
CA SER A 313 18.59 -1.68 8.49
C SER A 313 17.61 -1.59 7.30
N GLY A 314 16.45 -1.00 7.50
CA GLY A 314 15.40 -0.94 6.47
C GLY A 314 14.64 -2.23 6.29
N GLY A 315 13.92 -2.36 5.17
CA GLY A 315 13.06 -3.49 4.93
C GLY A 315 12.24 -3.44 3.64
N TYR A 316 11.36 -4.43 3.50
CA TYR A 316 10.47 -4.60 2.34
C TYR A 316 9.07 -5.03 2.76
N VAL A 317 8.07 -4.70 1.93
CA VAL A 317 6.72 -5.26 2.07
C VAL A 317 6.70 -6.66 1.47
N TYR A 318 6.33 -7.67 2.25
CA TYR A 318 6.23 -9.03 1.75
C TYR A 318 5.08 -9.17 0.74
N ARG A 319 5.41 -9.64 -0.47
CA ARG A 319 4.46 -9.87 -1.57
C ARG A 319 4.55 -11.27 -2.16
N GLY A 320 5.40 -12.11 -1.60
CA GLY A 320 5.54 -13.51 -1.97
C GLY A 320 4.29 -14.34 -1.70
N THR A 321 4.35 -15.61 -2.11
CA THR A 321 3.25 -16.57 -1.98
C THR A 321 3.55 -17.70 -1.01
N SER A 322 4.83 -17.92 -0.66
CA SER A 322 5.25 -19.03 0.21
C SER A 322 4.89 -18.81 1.69
N SER A 323 4.68 -17.56 2.11
CA SER A 323 4.30 -17.20 3.48
C SER A 323 3.09 -16.27 3.49
N PRO A 324 1.88 -16.78 3.18
CA PRO A 324 0.67 -15.94 3.08
C PRO A 324 0.36 -15.11 4.31
N ALA A 325 0.77 -15.59 5.50
CA ALA A 325 0.60 -14.88 6.77
C ALA A 325 1.36 -13.53 6.81
N LEU A 326 2.46 -13.40 6.03
CA LEU A 326 3.24 -12.15 5.94
C LEU A 326 2.70 -11.16 4.91
N LYS A 327 1.75 -11.56 4.07
CA LYS A 327 1.33 -10.74 2.94
C LYS A 327 0.86 -9.35 3.37
N GLY A 328 1.52 -8.33 2.82
CA GLY A 328 1.25 -6.92 3.11
C GLY A 328 1.86 -6.38 4.40
N TYR A 329 2.70 -7.17 5.09
CA TYR A 329 3.53 -6.65 6.15
C TYR A 329 4.83 -6.09 5.60
N TYR A 330 5.21 -4.89 6.03
CA TYR A 330 6.57 -4.37 5.93
C TYR A 330 7.40 -5.00 7.04
N ILE A 331 8.55 -5.54 6.69
CA ILE A 331 9.46 -6.21 7.62
C ILE A 331 10.74 -5.40 7.65
N CYS A 332 11.16 -4.93 8.82
CA CYS A 332 12.40 -4.21 9.02
C CYS A 332 13.15 -4.71 10.25
N ALA A 333 14.41 -4.33 10.35
CA ALA A 333 15.28 -4.75 11.46
C ALA A 333 16.22 -3.64 11.89
N ASP A 334 16.87 -3.87 13.03
CA ASP A 334 17.96 -3.05 13.55
C ASP A 334 19.28 -3.83 13.54
N TYR A 335 20.30 -3.19 13.01
CA TYR A 335 21.64 -3.76 12.85
C TYR A 335 22.35 -4.08 14.19
N VAL A 336 22.11 -3.24 15.20
CA VAL A 336 22.83 -3.34 16.50
C VAL A 336 22.08 -4.22 17.49
N SER A 337 20.76 -4.05 17.59
CA SER A 337 19.97 -4.77 18.58
C SER A 337 19.47 -6.13 18.11
N ASN A 338 19.59 -6.43 16.81
CA ASN A 338 19.03 -7.63 16.17
C ASN A 338 17.52 -7.78 16.38
N GLN A 339 16.81 -6.66 16.57
CA GLN A 339 15.36 -6.63 16.68
C GLN A 339 14.71 -6.55 15.29
N PHE A 340 13.49 -7.09 15.21
CA PHE A 340 12.68 -7.06 13.99
C PHE A 340 11.33 -6.47 14.30
N TRP A 341 10.78 -5.76 13.33
CA TRP A 341 9.42 -5.23 13.38
C TRP A 341 8.63 -5.64 12.16
N LEU A 342 7.35 -5.83 12.38
CA LEU A 342 6.36 -5.92 11.32
C LEU A 342 5.46 -4.71 11.41
N ALA A 343 5.27 -4.01 10.30
CA ALA A 343 4.28 -2.94 10.19
C ALA A 343 3.23 -3.33 9.14
N LYS A 344 1.96 -3.25 9.51
CA LYS A 344 0.85 -3.50 8.57
C LYS A 344 -0.08 -2.32 8.53
N LYS A 345 -0.29 -1.77 7.34
CA LYS A 345 -1.24 -0.68 7.10
C LYS A 345 -2.66 -1.10 7.49
N VAL A 346 -3.34 -0.28 8.27
CA VAL A 346 -4.74 -0.50 8.63
C VAL A 346 -5.62 -0.18 7.42
N PRO A 347 -6.42 -1.14 6.92
CA PRO A 347 -7.26 -0.91 5.76
C PRO A 347 -8.25 0.25 5.98
N GLY A 348 -8.33 1.15 4.99
CA GLY A 348 -9.29 2.28 5.01
C GLY A 348 -8.91 3.43 5.95
N SER A 349 -7.76 3.40 6.62
CA SER A 349 -7.27 4.55 7.39
C SER A 349 -6.82 5.69 6.47
N ASN A 350 -7.26 6.92 6.78
CA ASN A 350 -6.81 8.13 6.11
C ASN A 350 -6.76 9.28 7.15
N PRO A 351 -5.58 9.81 7.53
CA PRO A 351 -4.25 9.40 7.02
C PRO A 351 -3.92 7.92 7.33
N PRO A 352 -2.97 7.29 6.59
CA PRO A 352 -2.57 5.92 6.84
C PRO A 352 -2.09 5.71 8.28
N THR A 353 -2.60 4.65 8.93
CA THR A 353 -2.13 4.19 10.24
C THR A 353 -1.67 2.76 10.13
N PHE A 354 -0.78 2.34 11.04
CA PHE A 354 -0.13 1.05 11.00
C PHE A 354 -0.27 0.31 12.32
N ASN A 355 -0.42 -1.00 12.24
CA ASN A 355 -0.22 -1.90 13.36
C ASN A 355 1.25 -2.33 13.37
N ASN A 356 1.98 -1.92 14.39
CA ASN A 356 3.40 -2.20 14.54
C ASN A 356 3.61 -3.29 15.59
N TYR A 357 4.42 -4.28 15.26
CA TYR A 357 4.71 -5.42 16.12
C TYR A 357 6.22 -5.58 16.24
N ASN A 358 6.73 -5.58 17.48
CA ASN A 358 8.11 -5.87 17.78
C ASN A 358 8.30 -7.38 17.98
N PHE A 359 9.29 -7.95 17.32
CA PHE A 359 9.72 -9.32 17.52
C PHE A 359 11.12 -9.30 18.08
N ASN A 360 11.27 -9.91 19.26
CA ASN A 360 12.59 -10.24 19.73
C ASN A 360 13.17 -11.28 18.79
N GLY A 361 14.04 -10.85 17.92
CA GLY A 361 14.85 -11.74 17.14
C GLY A 361 15.79 -12.49 18.07
N ASN A 362 15.37 -13.58 18.70
CA ASN A 362 16.10 -14.40 19.64
C ASN A 362 17.51 -14.76 19.16
N GLY A 363 18.42 -13.79 18.98
CA GLY A 363 19.76 -13.97 18.45
C GLY A 363 19.81 -14.59 17.05
N MET A 364 18.77 -14.37 16.21
CA MET A 364 18.64 -15.09 14.96
C MET A 364 19.60 -14.62 13.87
N ILE A 365 19.92 -13.34 13.81
CA ILE A 365 20.84 -12.81 12.81
C ILE A 365 21.66 -11.67 13.41
N ASP A 366 22.96 -11.92 13.58
CA ASP A 366 23.90 -10.88 13.96
C ASP A 366 24.25 -10.03 12.73
N ASP A 367 24.44 -8.72 12.93
CA ASP A 367 24.85 -7.76 11.91
C ASP A 367 23.93 -7.78 10.65
N LEU A 368 22.62 -7.86 10.85
CA LEU A 368 21.67 -7.78 9.74
C LEU A 368 21.71 -6.39 9.12
N VAL A 369 22.14 -6.31 7.85
CA VAL A 369 22.48 -5.03 7.20
C VAL A 369 21.50 -4.64 6.09
N SER A 370 20.81 -5.58 5.48
CA SER A 370 19.86 -5.32 4.41
C SER A 370 18.89 -6.47 4.18
N PHE A 371 17.83 -6.12 3.48
CA PHE A 371 16.83 -7.04 2.93
C PHE A 371 16.83 -6.95 1.40
N GLY A 372 16.15 -7.88 0.75
CA GLY A 372 15.85 -7.84 -0.67
C GLY A 372 14.78 -8.85 -1.02
N GLU A 373 14.24 -8.76 -2.22
CA GLU A 373 13.21 -9.66 -2.71
C GLU A 373 13.65 -10.38 -4.00
N ASP A 374 13.17 -11.61 -4.20
CA ASP A 374 13.36 -12.34 -5.45
C ASP A 374 12.28 -11.97 -6.50
N ASP A 375 12.37 -12.63 -7.67
CA ASP A 375 11.41 -12.44 -8.77
C ASP A 375 9.95 -12.67 -8.35
N ASN A 376 9.72 -13.51 -7.33
CA ASN A 376 8.40 -13.89 -6.84
C ASN A 376 7.93 -13.04 -5.63
N GLY A 377 8.75 -12.09 -5.18
CA GLY A 377 8.46 -11.28 -3.98
C GLY A 377 8.70 -12.02 -2.67
N GLU A 378 9.46 -13.13 -2.69
CA GLU A 378 9.95 -13.78 -1.48
C GLU A 378 11.10 -12.97 -0.90
N LEU A 379 11.09 -12.75 0.42
CA LEU A 379 12.08 -11.90 1.07
C LEU A 379 13.28 -12.68 1.59
N TYR A 380 14.41 -12.02 1.46
CA TYR A 380 15.69 -12.44 2.01
C TYR A 380 16.29 -11.34 2.86
N ALA A 381 17.15 -11.73 3.80
CA ALA A 381 17.96 -10.82 4.60
C ALA A 381 19.43 -11.26 4.52
N CYS A 382 20.35 -10.31 4.56
CA CYS A 382 21.79 -10.61 4.62
C CYS A 382 22.43 -10.04 5.88
N SER A 383 23.35 -10.81 6.43
CA SER A 383 24.24 -10.39 7.49
C SER A 383 25.57 -9.93 6.92
N LEU A 384 26.11 -8.84 7.43
CA LEU A 384 27.46 -8.36 7.06
C LEU A 384 28.55 -9.42 7.26
N LEU A 385 28.28 -10.43 8.08
CA LEU A 385 29.18 -11.57 8.35
C LEU A 385 29.19 -12.62 7.24
N GLY A 386 28.29 -12.53 6.23
CA GLY A 386 28.26 -13.42 5.07
C GLY A 386 26.96 -14.21 4.89
N PRO A 387 26.29 -14.71 5.94
CA PRO A 387 25.08 -15.51 5.77
C PRO A 387 23.92 -14.76 5.11
N LEU A 388 23.15 -15.53 4.32
CA LEU A 388 21.88 -15.12 3.73
C LEU A 388 20.76 -15.92 4.38
N TYR A 389 19.62 -15.28 4.63
CA TYR A 389 18.45 -15.90 5.25
C TYR A 389 17.22 -15.68 4.38
N ARG A 390 16.40 -16.73 4.26
CA ARG A 390 15.06 -16.62 3.70
C ARG A 390 14.06 -16.35 4.81
N ILE A 391 13.17 -15.40 4.58
CA ILE A 391 12.14 -15.00 5.54
C ILE A 391 10.85 -15.79 5.24
N SER A 392 10.31 -16.39 6.28
CA SER A 392 9.01 -17.08 6.21
C SER A 392 8.22 -16.82 7.49
N ALA A 393 6.94 -17.12 7.49
CA ALA A 393 6.16 -17.09 8.71
C ALA A 393 5.07 -18.15 8.71
N THR A 394 4.74 -18.55 9.94
CA THR A 394 3.56 -19.32 10.27
C THR A 394 2.57 -18.43 11.00
N GLY A 395 1.30 -18.63 10.76
CA GLY A 395 0.23 -17.88 11.41
C GLY A 395 -1.11 -18.30 10.82
N PRO A 396 -2.20 -17.77 11.33
CA PRO A 396 -3.48 -18.03 10.71
C PRO A 396 -3.44 -17.52 9.27
N LEU A 397 -3.79 -18.37 8.36
CA LEU A 397 -3.89 -18.02 6.95
C LEU A 397 -4.96 -16.93 6.79
N PRO A 398 -4.74 -15.90 5.95
CA PRO A 398 -5.80 -14.96 5.61
C PRO A 398 -6.97 -15.72 4.98
N VAL A 399 -8.20 -15.30 5.31
CA VAL A 399 -9.40 -15.91 4.71
C VAL A 399 -9.36 -15.72 3.20
N LYS A 400 -9.32 -16.83 2.48
CA LYS A 400 -9.38 -16.80 1.02
C LYS A 400 -10.84 -16.72 0.57
N TRP A 401 -11.30 -15.51 0.32
CA TRP A 401 -12.62 -15.22 -0.22
C TRP A 401 -12.71 -15.70 -1.67
N VAL A 402 -13.80 -16.44 -1.98
CA VAL A 402 -14.09 -16.90 -3.36
C VAL A 402 -15.12 -15.98 -4.00
N SER A 403 -16.23 -15.72 -3.30
CA SER A 403 -17.24 -14.75 -3.75
C SER A 403 -17.98 -14.13 -2.58
N ILE A 404 -18.63 -12.99 -2.83
CA ILE A 404 -19.71 -12.41 -2.05
C ILE A 404 -20.73 -11.83 -3.01
N ASP A 405 -21.99 -12.23 -2.86
CA ASP A 405 -23.10 -11.83 -3.71
C ASP A 405 -24.27 -11.34 -2.86
N ALA A 406 -24.94 -10.30 -3.32
CA ALA A 406 -26.15 -9.78 -2.68
C ALA A 406 -27.30 -9.73 -3.66
N LYS A 407 -28.50 -10.14 -3.25
CA LYS A 407 -29.71 -10.12 -4.07
C LYS A 407 -30.94 -9.74 -3.26
N HIS A 408 -31.92 -9.16 -3.92
CA HIS A 408 -33.22 -8.88 -3.32
C HIS A 408 -34.01 -10.15 -3.05
N ILE A 409 -34.71 -10.16 -1.92
CA ILE A 409 -35.71 -11.18 -1.54
C ILE A 409 -36.99 -10.45 -1.06
N PRO A 410 -38.16 -11.10 -1.00
CA PRO A 410 -39.43 -10.42 -0.72
C PRO A 410 -39.45 -9.55 0.55
N ASN A 411 -38.67 -9.90 1.57
CA ASN A 411 -38.63 -9.19 2.86
C ASN A 411 -37.23 -8.64 3.20
N GLY A 412 -36.48 -8.18 2.19
CA GLY A 412 -35.15 -7.62 2.45
C GLY A 412 -34.13 -8.02 1.39
N ASN A 413 -32.91 -8.30 1.85
CA ASN A 413 -31.81 -8.71 1.00
C ASN A 413 -31.20 -10.02 1.51
N ARG A 414 -30.73 -10.85 0.60
CA ARG A 414 -29.94 -12.04 0.90
C ARG A 414 -28.50 -11.77 0.49
N VAL A 415 -27.56 -12.01 1.41
CA VAL A 415 -26.12 -11.97 1.12
C VAL A 415 -25.56 -13.34 1.32
N ASP A 416 -24.97 -13.90 0.27
CA ASP A 416 -24.29 -15.18 0.26
C ASP A 416 -22.80 -14.97 0.02
N TRP A 417 -21.94 -15.74 0.70
CA TRP A 417 -20.49 -15.68 0.47
C TRP A 417 -19.87 -17.08 0.50
N VAL A 418 -18.77 -17.20 -0.22
CA VAL A 418 -18.01 -18.43 -0.34
C VAL A 418 -16.55 -18.15 0.04
N ILE A 419 -15.99 -19.03 0.85
CA ILE A 419 -14.57 -19.03 1.24
C ILE A 419 -13.93 -20.36 0.84
N HIS A 420 -12.61 -20.39 0.80
CA HIS A 420 -11.90 -21.60 0.44
C HIS A 420 -11.86 -22.63 1.59
N GLU A 421 -11.68 -22.15 2.83
CA GLU A 421 -11.61 -22.97 4.04
C GLU A 421 -12.01 -22.18 5.28
N THR A 422 -12.43 -22.88 6.34
CA THR A 422 -12.91 -22.28 7.60
C THR A 422 -11.88 -22.29 8.72
N SER A 423 -10.67 -22.79 8.46
CA SER A 423 -9.63 -22.95 9.48
C SER A 423 -9.29 -21.61 10.15
N GLY A 424 -9.36 -21.57 11.47
CA GLY A 424 -8.99 -20.42 12.27
C GLY A 424 -10.03 -19.28 12.32
N ILE A 425 -11.22 -19.44 11.75
CA ILE A 425 -12.31 -18.46 11.84
C ILE A 425 -13.13 -18.72 13.11
N ASP A 426 -13.33 -17.69 13.92
CA ASP A 426 -14.20 -17.72 15.10
C ASP A 426 -15.66 -17.45 14.69
N HIS A 427 -15.90 -16.34 13.98
CA HIS A 427 -17.21 -16.02 13.42
C HIS A 427 -17.12 -15.04 12.25
N PHE A 428 -18.21 -14.91 11.50
CA PHE A 428 -18.40 -13.88 10.48
C PHE A 428 -19.36 -12.81 10.99
N GLU A 429 -19.11 -11.55 10.66
CA GLU A 429 -20.03 -10.43 10.81
C GLU A 429 -20.41 -9.89 9.44
N LEU A 430 -21.68 -9.99 9.06
CA LEU A 430 -22.20 -9.32 7.88
C LEU A 430 -22.41 -7.83 8.20
N GLN A 431 -21.76 -6.96 7.46
CA GLN A 431 -21.88 -5.51 7.58
C GLN A 431 -22.57 -4.90 6.37
N ARG A 432 -23.45 -3.91 6.62
CA ARG A 432 -24.12 -3.09 5.64
C ARG A 432 -23.72 -1.62 5.79
N THR A 433 -23.64 -0.91 4.65
CA THR A 433 -23.50 0.54 4.60
C THR A 433 -24.18 1.13 3.37
N LEU A 434 -24.41 2.45 3.38
CA LEU A 434 -24.91 3.23 2.24
C LEU A 434 -23.79 3.94 1.48
N SER A 435 -22.57 3.86 1.97
CA SER A 435 -21.39 4.48 1.37
C SER A 435 -20.30 3.45 1.10
N PRO A 436 -19.66 3.46 -0.09
CA PRO A 436 -18.66 2.46 -0.46
C PRO A 436 -17.37 2.52 0.39
N ASP A 437 -17.16 3.58 1.16
CA ASP A 437 -16.00 3.77 2.03
C ASP A 437 -16.11 3.04 3.39
N PHE A 438 -17.29 2.49 3.70
CA PHE A 438 -17.58 1.79 4.97
C PHE A 438 -17.25 2.59 6.26
N ASN A 439 -17.26 3.93 6.20
CA ASN A 439 -17.01 4.79 7.36
C ASN A 439 -18.11 4.68 8.44
N LYS A 440 -19.34 4.31 8.04
CA LYS A 440 -20.44 4.01 8.95
C LYS A 440 -21.07 2.69 8.54
N THR A 441 -20.98 1.68 9.39
CA THR A 441 -21.52 0.35 9.14
C THR A 441 -22.61 0.00 10.13
N THR A 442 -23.53 -0.84 9.68
CA THR A 442 -24.50 -1.54 10.54
C THR A 442 -24.14 -3.02 10.53
N ALA A 443 -23.89 -3.59 11.70
CA ALA A 443 -23.79 -5.04 11.84
C ALA A 443 -25.18 -5.66 11.61
N VAL A 444 -25.28 -6.55 10.62
CA VAL A 444 -26.54 -7.17 10.20
C VAL A 444 -26.73 -8.51 10.88
N ALA A 445 -25.70 -9.33 10.90
CA ALA A 445 -25.74 -10.67 11.47
C ALA A 445 -24.34 -11.14 11.88
N LEU A 446 -24.32 -12.02 12.90
CA LEU A 446 -23.18 -12.85 13.25
C LEU A 446 -23.46 -14.28 12.78
N VAL A 447 -22.51 -14.90 12.11
CA VAL A 447 -22.63 -16.26 11.55
C VAL A 447 -21.44 -17.08 12.02
N SER A 448 -21.71 -18.18 12.74
CA SER A 448 -20.66 -19.09 13.17
C SER A 448 -20.17 -19.97 12.00
N PRO A 449 -18.88 -20.27 11.91
CA PRO A 449 -18.38 -21.21 10.93
C PRO A 449 -18.93 -22.63 11.22
N VAL A 450 -19.23 -23.36 10.18
CA VAL A 450 -19.62 -24.78 10.25
C VAL A 450 -18.46 -25.59 9.71
N GLN A 451 -18.09 -26.65 10.42
CA GLN A 451 -17.00 -27.51 10.01
C GLN A 451 -17.22 -28.02 8.57
N ASP A 452 -16.18 -27.95 7.75
CA ASP A 452 -16.16 -28.38 6.34
C ASP A 452 -17.14 -27.62 5.42
N SER A 453 -17.80 -26.56 5.89
CA SER A 453 -18.63 -25.71 5.05
C SER A 453 -17.82 -24.56 4.48
N THR A 454 -17.95 -24.32 3.18
CA THR A 454 -17.33 -23.17 2.49
C THR A 454 -18.36 -22.12 2.07
N HIS A 455 -19.66 -22.42 2.19
CA HIS A 455 -20.76 -21.58 1.74
C HIS A 455 -21.55 -21.07 2.93
N TYR A 456 -21.74 -19.79 3.01
CA TYR A 456 -22.45 -19.08 4.06
C TYR A 456 -23.41 -18.06 3.49
N GLY A 457 -24.33 -17.61 4.30
CA GLY A 457 -25.18 -16.52 3.93
C GLY A 457 -26.11 -16.07 5.04
N SER A 458 -26.59 -14.84 4.94
CA SER A 458 -27.53 -14.26 5.90
C SER A 458 -28.54 -13.36 5.20
N ASN A 459 -29.68 -13.16 5.83
CA ASN A 459 -30.71 -12.22 5.39
C ASN A 459 -30.57 -10.92 6.15
N ASP A 460 -30.80 -9.81 5.44
CA ASP A 460 -30.94 -8.47 5.99
C ASP A 460 -32.38 -7.96 5.71
N ALA A 461 -33.14 -7.65 6.74
CA ALA A 461 -34.51 -7.15 6.62
C ALA A 461 -34.59 -5.69 6.11
N TYR A 462 -33.47 -5.16 5.63
CA TYR A 462 -33.39 -3.78 5.15
C TYR A 462 -34.01 -3.66 3.75
N LEU A 463 -35.13 -2.96 3.68
CA LEU A 463 -35.82 -2.61 2.45
C LEU A 463 -35.47 -1.16 2.09
N GLN A 464 -34.83 -0.94 0.95
CA GLN A 464 -34.45 0.40 0.51
C GLN A 464 -34.61 0.61 -0.98
N SER A 465 -34.77 1.90 -1.34
CA SER A 465 -34.89 2.41 -2.72
C SER A 465 -33.56 2.82 -3.37
N ASP A 466 -32.42 2.71 -2.64
CA ASP A 466 -31.12 3.22 -3.09
C ASP A 466 -30.08 2.10 -3.18
N VAL A 467 -28.84 2.50 -3.45
CA VAL A 467 -27.70 1.57 -3.48
C VAL A 467 -27.28 1.20 -2.06
N VAL A 468 -27.11 -0.08 -1.83
CA VAL A 468 -26.60 -0.61 -0.56
C VAL A 468 -25.34 -1.44 -0.81
N TYR A 469 -24.39 -1.36 0.11
CA TYR A 469 -23.14 -2.10 0.05
C TYR A 469 -23.05 -3.06 1.22
N TYR A 470 -22.56 -4.27 0.93
CA TYR A 470 -22.32 -5.30 1.93
C TYR A 470 -20.88 -5.75 1.90
N ARG A 471 -20.35 -6.08 3.05
CA ARG A 471 -19.12 -6.85 3.20
C ARG A 471 -19.28 -7.83 4.37
N VAL A 472 -18.48 -8.87 4.37
CA VAL A 472 -18.34 -9.80 5.48
C VAL A 472 -17.00 -9.59 6.14
N VAL A 473 -16.98 -9.53 7.46
CA VAL A 473 -15.78 -9.52 8.28
C VAL A 473 -15.64 -10.89 8.90
N ALA A 474 -14.57 -11.61 8.60
CA ALA A 474 -14.22 -12.83 9.31
C ALA A 474 -13.37 -12.48 10.53
N TYR A 475 -13.82 -12.82 11.70
CA TYR A 475 -13.07 -12.71 12.94
C TYR A 475 -12.33 -14.03 13.15
N MET A 476 -11.01 -13.93 13.25
CA MET A 476 -10.17 -15.10 13.42
C MET A 476 -10.03 -15.45 14.90
N SER A 477 -9.81 -16.72 15.21
CA SER A 477 -9.59 -17.21 16.60
C SER A 477 -8.40 -16.56 17.31
N ASN A 478 -7.49 -15.97 16.55
CA ASN A 478 -6.35 -15.20 17.05
C ASN A 478 -6.64 -13.71 17.25
N GLY A 479 -7.90 -13.27 17.06
CA GLY A 479 -8.34 -11.88 17.20
C GLY A 479 -8.14 -11.01 15.96
N THR A 480 -7.57 -11.52 14.85
CA THR A 480 -7.48 -10.76 13.59
C THR A 480 -8.82 -10.66 12.88
N LYS A 481 -8.94 -9.68 11.98
CA LYS A 481 -10.12 -9.47 11.13
C LYS A 481 -9.69 -9.49 9.68
N GLU A 482 -10.43 -10.23 8.86
CA GLU A 482 -10.26 -10.26 7.42
C GLU A 482 -11.55 -9.80 6.74
N PHE A 483 -11.42 -8.96 5.71
CA PHE A 483 -12.56 -8.36 5.03
C PHE A 483 -12.78 -9.01 3.67
N SER A 484 -14.03 -9.30 3.34
CA SER A 484 -14.42 -9.72 2.00
C SER A 484 -14.29 -8.58 0.99
N PRO A 485 -14.30 -8.89 -0.32
CA PRO A 485 -14.71 -7.92 -1.33
C PRO A 485 -16.08 -7.30 -0.98
N ILE A 486 -16.41 -6.17 -1.62
CA ILE A 486 -17.67 -5.47 -1.42
C ILE A 486 -18.70 -5.97 -2.43
N ALA A 487 -19.86 -6.42 -1.95
CA ALA A 487 -21.03 -6.64 -2.78
C ALA A 487 -21.88 -5.36 -2.83
N ARG A 488 -22.18 -4.91 -4.04
CA ARG A 488 -23.05 -3.76 -4.29
C ARG A 488 -24.41 -4.26 -4.75
N LEU A 489 -25.47 -3.83 -4.08
CA LEU A 489 -26.84 -4.11 -4.46
C LEU A 489 -27.53 -2.79 -4.81
N ILE A 490 -28.06 -2.71 -6.03
CA ILE A 490 -28.86 -1.57 -6.47
C ILE A 490 -30.31 -1.96 -6.26
N ALA A 491 -31.14 -1.06 -5.71
CA ALA A 491 -32.57 -1.29 -5.64
C ALA A 491 -33.08 -1.69 -7.03
N GLU A 492 -33.90 -2.74 -7.09
CA GLU A 492 -34.60 -3.03 -8.36
C GLU A 492 -35.36 -1.75 -8.74
N GLU A 493 -35.09 -1.22 -9.93
CA GLU A 493 -35.95 -0.21 -10.49
C GLU A 493 -37.35 -0.79 -10.47
N VAL A 494 -38.24 -0.19 -9.70
CA VAL A 494 -39.67 -0.49 -9.79
C VAL A 494 -40.03 -0.21 -11.25
N LYS A 495 -40.20 -1.28 -12.01
CA LYS A 495 -40.58 -1.15 -13.40
C LYS A 495 -41.89 -0.37 -13.43
N LYS A 496 -41.81 0.87 -13.89
CA LYS A 496 -42.97 1.76 -13.99
C LYS A 496 -43.65 1.58 -15.33
N PRO A 497 -44.95 1.81 -15.40
CA PRO A 497 -45.63 1.93 -16.69
C PRO A 497 -44.89 2.90 -17.59
N THR A 498 -44.78 2.60 -18.90
CA THR A 498 -44.02 3.40 -19.85
C THR A 498 -44.89 3.68 -21.06
N LEU A 499 -44.93 4.96 -21.50
CA LEU A 499 -45.58 5.38 -22.74
C LEU A 499 -44.62 5.23 -23.91
N ILE A 500 -45.07 4.59 -24.98
CA ILE A 500 -44.33 4.35 -26.20
C ILE A 500 -45.17 4.87 -27.37
N PHE A 501 -44.63 5.79 -28.19
CA PHE A 501 -45.30 6.20 -29.41
C PHE A 501 -44.88 5.29 -30.57
N ASP A 502 -45.83 4.58 -31.14
CA ASP A 502 -45.60 3.72 -32.29
C ASP A 502 -45.81 4.50 -33.60
N PHE A 503 -44.73 4.88 -34.24
CA PHE A 503 -44.73 5.65 -35.49
C PHE A 503 -45.35 4.91 -36.70
N ASN A 504 -45.39 3.58 -36.67
CA ASN A 504 -45.91 2.78 -37.76
C ASN A 504 -47.45 2.84 -37.84
N VAL A 505 -48.10 2.94 -36.68
CA VAL A 505 -49.56 2.98 -36.58
C VAL A 505 -50.08 4.32 -36.04
N ASN A 506 -49.14 5.25 -35.75
CA ASN A 506 -49.44 6.61 -35.25
C ASN A 506 -50.28 6.57 -33.94
N LEU A 507 -49.92 5.69 -33.01
CA LEU A 507 -50.66 5.51 -31.77
C LEU A 507 -49.70 5.49 -30.56
N TRP A 508 -50.18 6.00 -29.43
CA TRP A 508 -49.56 5.77 -28.15
C TRP A 508 -49.88 4.36 -27.61
N LYS A 509 -48.85 3.71 -27.10
CA LYS A 509 -48.98 2.43 -26.41
C LYS A 509 -48.51 2.59 -24.97
N LEU A 510 -49.23 1.98 -24.04
CA LEU A 510 -48.86 1.91 -22.65
C LEU A 510 -48.32 0.51 -22.36
N SER A 511 -47.05 0.42 -22.05
CA SER A 511 -46.39 -0.82 -21.58
C SER A 511 -46.53 -0.93 -20.07
N LEU A 512 -47.04 -2.05 -19.60
CA LEU A 512 -47.27 -2.34 -18.17
C LEU A 512 -46.29 -3.41 -17.71
N PRO A 513 -45.56 -3.18 -16.59
CA PRO A 513 -44.84 -4.23 -15.88
C PRO A 513 -45.79 -5.34 -15.38
N ASP A 514 -45.23 -6.53 -15.13
CA ASP A 514 -46.01 -7.71 -14.74
C ASP A 514 -46.83 -7.54 -13.45
N ASP A 515 -46.43 -6.65 -12.56
CA ASP A 515 -47.09 -6.31 -11.29
C ASP A 515 -48.14 -5.21 -11.42
N TRP A 516 -48.28 -4.57 -12.59
CA TRP A 516 -49.22 -3.49 -12.87
C TRP A 516 -50.44 -3.94 -13.69
N GLN A 517 -50.82 -5.21 -13.64
CA GLN A 517 -51.84 -5.80 -14.51
C GLN A 517 -53.25 -5.83 -13.94
N SER A 518 -53.44 -5.27 -12.72
CA SER A 518 -54.75 -5.08 -12.10
C SER A 518 -55.04 -3.59 -11.88
N GLY A 519 -56.30 -3.18 -11.86
CA GLY A 519 -56.70 -1.78 -11.67
C GLY A 519 -57.36 -1.14 -12.88
N LYS A 520 -57.15 0.16 -13.08
CA LYS A 520 -57.70 0.90 -14.23
C LYS A 520 -56.72 1.95 -14.79
N VAL A 521 -56.80 2.20 -16.08
CA VAL A 521 -56.17 3.33 -16.80
C VAL A 521 -57.28 4.36 -17.10
N VAL A 522 -56.98 5.62 -16.84
CA VAL A 522 -57.87 6.74 -17.17
C VAL A 522 -57.06 7.83 -17.89
N ILE A 523 -57.64 8.42 -18.94
CA ILE A 523 -57.06 9.58 -19.61
C ILE A 523 -58.01 10.77 -19.45
N TYR A 524 -57.45 11.90 -19.04
CA TYR A 524 -58.17 13.17 -18.83
C TYR A 524 -57.71 14.23 -19.82
N ASP A 525 -58.63 15.11 -20.25
CA ASP A 525 -58.30 16.34 -20.93
C ASP A 525 -57.74 17.41 -19.97
N VAL A 526 -57.34 18.57 -20.50
CA VAL A 526 -56.78 19.66 -19.68
C VAL A 526 -57.80 20.31 -18.71
N GLN A 527 -59.09 20.03 -18.84
CA GLN A 527 -60.12 20.45 -17.95
C GLN A 527 -60.43 19.40 -16.86
N GLY A 528 -59.70 18.26 -16.85
CA GLY A 528 -59.93 17.16 -15.93
C GLY A 528 -61.10 16.26 -16.28
N LYS A 529 -61.67 16.37 -17.50
CA LYS A 529 -62.74 15.49 -17.96
C LYS A 529 -62.16 14.18 -18.45
N GLU A 530 -62.71 13.05 -18.00
CA GLU A 530 -62.33 11.71 -18.48
C GLU A 530 -62.73 11.55 -19.95
N VAL A 531 -61.73 11.19 -20.79
CA VAL A 531 -61.91 10.96 -22.23
C VAL A 531 -61.69 9.49 -22.60
N PHE A 532 -61.06 8.72 -21.76
CA PHE A 532 -60.84 7.28 -21.93
C PHE A 532 -60.68 6.60 -20.60
N THR A 533 -61.25 5.39 -20.46
CA THR A 533 -60.98 4.51 -19.33
C THR A 533 -60.93 3.06 -19.76
N LYS A 534 -60.03 2.28 -19.18
CA LYS A 534 -59.92 0.83 -19.39
C LYS A 534 -59.54 0.14 -18.10
N LYS A 535 -60.28 -0.93 -17.78
CA LYS A 535 -59.89 -1.83 -16.66
C LYS A 535 -58.73 -2.70 -17.10
N LEU A 536 -57.71 -2.81 -16.26
CA LEU A 536 -56.57 -3.68 -16.47
C LEU A 536 -56.94 -5.15 -16.22
N SER A 537 -56.55 -6.05 -17.10
CA SER A 537 -56.84 -7.49 -17.02
C SER A 537 -55.71 -8.29 -17.65
N GLN A 538 -54.55 -8.33 -16.98
CA GLN A 538 -53.29 -9.02 -17.44
C GLN A 538 -52.74 -8.50 -18.78
N ASP A 539 -53.11 -7.27 -19.19
CA ASP A 539 -52.57 -6.63 -20.37
C ASP A 539 -51.09 -6.24 -20.14
N LYS A 540 -50.18 -6.67 -21.02
CA LYS A 540 -48.76 -6.20 -21.00
C LYS A 540 -48.57 -4.93 -21.86
N MET A 541 -49.47 -4.71 -22.79
CA MET A 541 -49.45 -3.56 -23.69
C MET A 541 -50.88 -3.12 -23.99
N ILE A 542 -51.15 -1.84 -23.87
CA ILE A 542 -52.46 -1.24 -24.14
C ILE A 542 -52.30 -0.19 -25.24
N ASP A 543 -53.04 -0.35 -26.32
CA ASP A 543 -53.16 0.69 -27.32
C ASP A 543 -54.09 1.80 -26.81
N LEU A 544 -53.61 3.03 -26.78
CA LEU A 544 -54.38 4.18 -26.34
C LEU A 544 -55.03 4.84 -27.55
N PRO A 545 -56.40 4.89 -27.61
CA PRO A 545 -57.07 5.46 -28.77
C PRO A 545 -56.78 6.97 -28.89
N PRO A 546 -56.59 7.50 -30.10
CA PRO A 546 -56.40 8.93 -30.32
C PRO A 546 -57.67 9.69 -29.90
N PRO A 547 -57.53 10.83 -29.20
CA PRO A 547 -58.67 11.66 -28.84
C PRO A 547 -59.25 12.36 -30.09
N ILE A 548 -60.50 12.80 -29.98
CA ILE A 548 -61.21 13.48 -31.07
C ILE A 548 -60.55 14.83 -31.43
N VAL A 549 -59.89 15.47 -30.47
CA VAL A 549 -59.18 16.75 -30.64
C VAL A 549 -57.72 16.59 -30.30
N PRO A 550 -56.78 16.98 -31.19
CA PRO A 550 -55.37 17.02 -30.84
C PRO A 550 -55.12 17.98 -29.69
N GLY A 551 -54.23 17.58 -28.74
CA GLY A 551 -53.96 18.39 -27.58
C GLY A 551 -53.13 17.70 -26.51
N VAL A 552 -53.14 18.29 -25.34
CA VAL A 552 -52.46 17.76 -24.13
C VAL A 552 -53.47 17.00 -23.30
N TYR A 553 -53.09 15.82 -22.89
CA TYR A 553 -53.86 14.91 -22.05
C TYR A 553 -53.01 14.38 -20.89
N PHE A 554 -53.66 13.92 -19.82
CA PHE A 554 -53.00 13.31 -18.69
C PHE A 554 -53.52 11.87 -18.55
N ILE A 555 -52.59 10.93 -18.41
CA ILE A 555 -52.89 9.54 -18.18
C ILE A 555 -52.61 9.20 -16.72
N GLU A 556 -53.51 8.49 -16.10
CA GLU A 556 -53.36 7.97 -14.74
C GLU A 556 -53.62 6.46 -14.70
N ILE A 557 -52.83 5.75 -13.96
CA ILE A 557 -53.06 4.34 -13.62
C ILE A 557 -53.22 4.25 -12.12
N ASP A 558 -54.32 3.60 -11.71
CA ASP A 558 -54.60 3.24 -10.32
C ASP A 558 -54.66 1.71 -10.25
N SER A 559 -53.63 1.08 -9.63
CA SER A 559 -53.50 -0.37 -9.55
C SER A 559 -53.13 -0.81 -8.15
N ASP A 560 -53.19 -2.11 -7.90
CA ASP A 560 -52.78 -2.71 -6.60
C ASP A 560 -51.26 -2.48 -6.35
N SER A 561 -50.44 -2.25 -7.38
CA SER A 561 -49.01 -1.95 -7.27
C SER A 561 -48.71 -0.46 -7.09
N GLY A 562 -49.71 0.41 -7.12
CA GLY A 562 -49.57 1.84 -6.89
C GLY A 562 -50.25 2.74 -7.89
N LYS A 563 -49.93 4.03 -7.84
CA LYS A 563 -50.41 5.05 -8.75
C LYS A 563 -49.29 5.57 -9.61
N TRP A 564 -49.57 5.73 -10.91
CA TRP A 564 -48.65 6.32 -11.86
C TRP A 564 -49.38 7.29 -12.77
N SER A 565 -48.74 8.38 -13.14
CA SER A 565 -49.30 9.36 -14.08
C SER A 565 -48.22 9.92 -14.97
N ASP A 566 -48.63 10.29 -16.20
CA ASP A 566 -47.77 10.96 -17.17
C ASP A 566 -48.61 11.85 -18.10
N LYS A 567 -47.93 12.59 -18.98
CA LYS A 567 -48.50 13.52 -19.94
C LYS A 567 -48.47 12.93 -21.34
N LEU A 568 -49.58 12.99 -22.03
CA LEU A 568 -49.70 12.61 -23.42
C LEU A 568 -49.89 13.87 -24.29
N ILE A 569 -49.26 13.88 -25.44
CA ILE A 569 -49.46 14.91 -26.48
C ILE A 569 -49.87 14.19 -27.76
N TRP A 570 -51.07 14.48 -28.24
CA TRP A 570 -51.57 14.00 -29.52
C TRP A 570 -51.55 15.05 -30.58
#